data_8dfc3b3a332f9fc23dc398dce45d7520
#
_entry.id   8dfc3b3a332f9fc23dc398dce45d7520
#
_cell.length_a   1.000
_cell.length_b   1.000
_cell.length_c   1.000
_cell.angle_alpha   90.00
_cell.angle_beta   90.00
_cell.angle_gamma   90.00
#
_symmetry.space_group_name_H-M   'P 1'
#
loop_
_entity.id
_entity.type
_entity.pdbx_description
1 polymer ?
#
loop_
_entity_poly.entity_id
_entity_poly.type
_entity_poly.pdbx_seq_one_letter_code
_entity_poly.pdbx_strand_id
1 'polypeptide(L)'
;MSPDIGPWVARFERPGREIYDRRHEIVAATGVEAGMVVADIGAGTGLFTRLFAARVGASGTVYAVDISPAFVENIRRTSRAEGQHNVQGIVNSPSEVSLPPRSIDIAFVCDTYHHFEYPAAMMRSIRAALKPGASVVVVDFRKIPGFSTPWVMGHVRADESAVVREIEAVGFRLVEDRDFLRRNYFLRFVPVEDSNAH
;
A
#
# COMPACT_ATOMS: atom_id res chain seq x y z
N MET A 1 -24.56 -12.91 4.66
CA MET A 1 -24.15 -11.96 5.70
C MET A 1 -22.71 -11.55 5.41
N SER A 2 -22.43 -10.26 5.23
CA SER A 2 -21.04 -9.79 5.11
C SER A 2 -20.34 -10.05 6.45
N PRO A 3 -19.09 -10.55 6.45
CA PRO A 3 -18.34 -10.77 7.69
C PRO A 3 -18.24 -9.46 8.48
N ASP A 4 -18.35 -9.56 9.79
CA ASP A 4 -18.13 -8.41 10.68
C ASP A 4 -16.65 -8.01 10.66
N ILE A 5 -16.35 -6.84 10.13
CA ILE A 5 -15.00 -6.28 10.12
C ILE A 5 -14.73 -5.32 11.29
N GLY A 6 -15.71 -5.10 12.17
CA GLY A 6 -15.58 -4.23 13.34
C GLY A 6 -14.34 -4.52 14.19
N PRO A 7 -14.03 -5.79 14.51
CA PRO A 7 -12.82 -6.15 15.24
C PRO A 7 -11.51 -5.71 14.53
N TRP A 8 -11.47 -5.74 13.20
CA TRP A 8 -10.33 -5.30 12.42
C TRP A 8 -10.18 -3.78 12.41
N VAL A 9 -11.30 -3.04 12.31
CA VAL A 9 -11.30 -1.58 12.45
C VAL A 9 -10.77 -1.19 13.83
N ALA A 10 -11.30 -1.79 14.91
CA ALA A 10 -10.83 -1.54 16.27
C ALA A 10 -9.34 -1.87 16.48
N ARG A 11 -8.80 -2.84 15.73
CA ARG A 11 -7.39 -3.22 15.78
C ARG A 11 -6.49 -2.28 14.96
N PHE A 12 -6.92 -1.91 13.75
CA PHE A 12 -6.09 -1.18 12.80
C PHE A 12 -6.21 0.34 12.92
N GLU A 13 -7.38 0.85 13.31
CA GLU A 13 -7.69 2.27 13.35
C GLU A 13 -7.79 2.78 14.80
N ARG A 14 -6.80 2.48 15.63
CA ARG A 14 -6.78 2.87 17.04
C ARG A 14 -5.63 3.81 17.39
N PRO A 15 -5.86 4.76 18.31
CA PRO A 15 -4.79 5.55 18.90
C PRO A 15 -3.69 4.66 19.51
N GLY A 16 -2.43 5.11 19.42
CA GLY A 16 -1.26 4.39 19.89
C GLY A 16 -0.64 3.42 18.85
N ARG A 17 -1.30 3.20 17.70
CA ARG A 17 -0.69 2.54 16.56
C ARG A 17 -0.04 3.61 15.67
N GLU A 18 1.28 3.54 15.47
CA GLU A 18 2.04 4.58 14.77
C GLU A 18 1.46 4.93 13.39
N ILE A 19 1.11 3.90 12.60
CA ILE A 19 0.51 4.09 11.27
C ILE A 19 -0.82 4.86 11.34
N TYR A 20 -1.65 4.61 12.35
CA TYR A 20 -2.89 5.33 12.55
C TYR A 20 -2.64 6.76 13.05
N ASP A 21 -1.77 6.94 14.02
CA ASP A 21 -1.47 8.25 14.61
C ASP A 21 -0.84 9.20 13.59
N ARG A 22 0.02 8.68 12.71
CA ARG A 22 0.74 9.45 11.69
C ARG A 22 0.16 9.33 10.28
N ARG A 23 -1.05 8.80 10.13
CA ARG A 23 -1.67 8.53 8.81
C ARG A 23 -1.70 9.72 7.85
N HIS A 24 -1.95 10.92 8.35
CA HIS A 24 -1.99 12.12 7.51
C HIS A 24 -0.59 12.53 7.02
N GLU A 25 0.41 12.36 7.85
CA GLU A 25 1.81 12.61 7.49
C GLU A 25 2.31 11.57 6.49
N ILE A 26 1.95 10.30 6.68
CA ILE A 26 2.24 9.23 5.71
C ILE A 26 1.63 9.56 4.36
N VAL A 27 0.33 9.93 4.30
CA VAL A 27 -0.32 10.32 3.05
C VAL A 27 0.36 11.53 2.41
N ALA A 28 0.70 12.56 3.18
CA ALA A 28 1.44 13.72 2.66
C ALA A 28 2.81 13.31 2.09
N ALA A 29 3.51 12.41 2.77
CA ALA A 29 4.82 11.89 2.35
C ALA A 29 4.75 11.12 1.03
N THR A 30 3.60 10.53 0.64
CA THR A 30 3.46 9.86 -0.66
C THR A 30 3.52 10.83 -1.86
N GLY A 31 3.33 12.13 -1.64
CA GLY A 31 3.26 13.12 -2.72
C GLY A 31 1.98 13.01 -3.57
N VAL A 32 0.92 12.36 -3.05
CA VAL A 32 -0.34 12.26 -3.76
C VAL A 32 -0.99 13.64 -3.96
N GLU A 33 -1.48 13.90 -5.18
CA GLU A 33 -2.11 15.15 -5.58
C GLU A 33 -3.50 14.93 -6.17
N ALA A 34 -4.26 16.00 -6.31
CA ALA A 34 -5.58 15.97 -6.93
C ALA A 34 -5.50 15.45 -8.38
N GLY A 35 -6.43 14.59 -8.76
CA GLY A 35 -6.51 13.98 -10.08
C GLY A 35 -5.66 12.72 -10.28
N MET A 36 -4.77 12.38 -9.34
CA MET A 36 -3.96 11.17 -9.44
C MET A 36 -4.80 9.89 -9.28
N VAL A 37 -4.27 8.79 -9.81
CA VAL A 37 -4.77 7.43 -9.62
C VAL A 37 -3.85 6.70 -8.65
N VAL A 38 -4.39 6.30 -7.51
CA VAL A 38 -3.66 5.62 -6.44
C VAL A 38 -4.17 4.20 -6.28
N ALA A 39 -3.28 3.22 -6.11
CA ALA A 39 -3.63 1.88 -5.67
C ALA A 39 -3.20 1.68 -4.21
N ASP A 40 -4.16 1.49 -3.32
CA ASP A 40 -3.98 1.09 -1.92
C ASP A 40 -3.99 -0.44 -1.87
N ILE A 41 -2.80 -1.06 -1.77
CA ILE A 41 -2.60 -2.51 -1.92
C ILE A 41 -2.49 -3.15 -0.54
N GLY A 42 -3.37 -4.10 -0.26
CA GLY A 42 -3.65 -4.60 1.08
C GLY A 42 -4.46 -3.59 1.87
N ALA A 43 -5.51 -3.04 1.25
CA ALA A 43 -6.28 -1.92 1.76
C ALA A 43 -6.97 -2.19 3.12
N GLY A 44 -7.19 -3.47 3.49
CA GLY A 44 -7.73 -3.89 4.78
C GLY A 44 -9.06 -3.20 5.12
N THR A 45 -9.07 -2.41 6.19
CA THR A 45 -10.27 -1.67 6.61
C THR A 45 -10.58 -0.43 5.76
N GLY A 46 -9.69 -0.06 4.84
CA GLY A 46 -9.83 1.12 3.99
C GLY A 46 -9.37 2.43 4.63
N LEU A 47 -8.57 2.37 5.69
CA LEU A 47 -8.06 3.58 6.36
C LEU A 47 -7.37 4.52 5.37
N PHE A 48 -6.38 4.02 4.64
CA PHE A 48 -5.64 4.84 3.67
C PHE A 48 -6.45 5.08 2.39
N THR A 49 -7.27 4.13 1.97
CA THR A 49 -8.20 4.31 0.85
C THR A 49 -9.03 5.58 1.01
N ARG A 50 -9.67 5.80 2.18
CA ARG A 50 -10.49 7.00 2.45
C ARG A 50 -9.67 8.28 2.43
N LEU A 51 -8.46 8.25 2.99
CA LEU A 51 -7.56 9.40 2.99
C LEU A 51 -7.07 9.76 1.59
N PHE A 52 -6.70 8.78 0.79
CA PHE A 52 -6.35 8.98 -0.61
C PHE A 52 -7.54 9.48 -1.42
N ALA A 53 -8.74 8.90 -1.23
CA ALA A 53 -9.95 9.33 -1.94
C ALA A 53 -10.26 10.82 -1.72
N ALA A 54 -10.13 11.28 -0.48
CA ALA A 54 -10.27 12.69 -0.15
C ALA A 54 -9.17 13.56 -0.81
N ARG A 55 -7.94 13.06 -0.89
CA ARG A 55 -6.79 13.82 -1.41
C ARG A 55 -6.79 13.94 -2.92
N VAL A 56 -7.10 12.85 -3.65
CA VAL A 56 -7.15 12.87 -5.11
C VAL A 56 -8.41 13.58 -5.63
N GLY A 57 -9.46 13.69 -4.82
CA GLY A 57 -10.69 14.39 -5.15
C GLY A 57 -11.50 13.71 -6.27
N ALA A 58 -12.54 14.40 -6.77
CA ALA A 58 -13.48 13.83 -7.75
C ALA A 58 -12.87 13.54 -9.13
N SER A 59 -11.73 14.15 -9.47
CA SER A 59 -11.01 13.93 -10.73
C SER A 59 -9.99 12.79 -10.66
N GLY A 60 -9.66 12.30 -9.47
CA GLY A 60 -8.77 11.16 -9.26
C GLY A 60 -9.52 9.85 -9.03
N THR A 61 -8.78 8.78 -8.86
CA THR A 61 -9.32 7.44 -8.57
C THR A 61 -8.46 6.74 -7.53
N VAL A 62 -9.10 6.00 -6.62
CA VAL A 62 -8.41 5.09 -5.70
C VAL A 62 -8.87 3.67 -5.95
N TYR A 63 -7.92 2.80 -6.31
CA TYR A 63 -8.11 1.36 -6.32
C TYR A 63 -7.80 0.81 -4.92
N ALA A 64 -8.81 0.31 -4.22
CA ALA A 64 -8.66 -0.41 -2.96
C ALA A 64 -8.49 -1.89 -3.28
N VAL A 65 -7.25 -2.36 -3.25
CA VAL A 65 -6.87 -3.72 -3.63
C VAL A 65 -6.66 -4.56 -2.38
N ASP A 66 -7.37 -5.66 -2.24
CA ASP A 66 -7.19 -6.58 -1.12
C ASP A 66 -7.53 -8.03 -1.54
N ILE A 67 -6.83 -9.00 -0.96
CA ILE A 67 -7.08 -10.43 -1.20
C ILE A 67 -8.39 -10.90 -0.56
N SER A 68 -8.88 -10.19 0.44
CA SER A 68 -10.12 -10.50 1.16
C SER A 68 -11.34 -9.85 0.48
N PRO A 69 -12.25 -10.62 -0.12
CA PRO A 69 -13.49 -10.07 -0.67
C PRO A 69 -14.31 -9.32 0.37
N ALA A 70 -14.22 -9.72 1.64
CA ALA A 70 -14.94 -9.09 2.74
C ALA A 70 -14.47 -7.65 3.00
N PHE A 71 -13.15 -7.40 2.99
CA PHE A 71 -12.60 -6.06 3.11
C PHE A 71 -12.98 -5.20 1.91
N VAL A 72 -12.84 -5.74 0.70
CA VAL A 72 -13.19 -5.03 -0.54
C VAL A 72 -14.67 -4.61 -0.55
N GLU A 73 -15.58 -5.52 -0.19
CA GLU A 73 -17.01 -5.22 -0.13
C GLU A 73 -17.33 -4.17 0.96
N ASN A 74 -16.69 -4.27 2.12
CA ASN A 74 -16.83 -3.25 3.14
C ASN A 74 -16.36 -1.88 2.67
N ILE A 75 -15.20 -1.80 2.03
CA ILE A 75 -14.66 -0.54 1.50
C ILE A 75 -15.62 0.06 0.48
N ARG A 76 -16.14 -0.74 -0.46
CA ARG A 76 -17.14 -0.29 -1.43
C ARG A 76 -18.38 0.30 -0.76
N ARG A 77 -18.88 -0.38 0.26
CA ARG A 77 -20.08 0.04 1.01
C ARG A 77 -19.83 1.32 1.80
N THR A 78 -18.74 1.39 2.56
CA THR A 78 -18.43 2.54 3.41
C THR A 78 -18.07 3.77 2.59
N SER A 79 -17.27 3.63 1.54
CA SER A 79 -16.91 4.73 0.64
C SER A 79 -18.14 5.34 -0.03
N ARG A 80 -19.09 4.52 -0.50
CA ARG A 80 -20.35 5.03 -1.05
C ARG A 80 -21.18 5.78 -0.01
N ALA A 81 -21.28 5.25 1.21
CA ALA A 81 -22.01 5.88 2.31
C ALA A 81 -21.41 7.23 2.72
N GLU A 82 -20.09 7.39 2.56
CA GLU A 82 -19.35 8.62 2.83
C GLU A 82 -19.28 9.56 1.60
N GLY A 83 -19.95 9.21 0.49
CA GLY A 83 -19.95 10.02 -0.74
C GLY A 83 -18.64 9.97 -1.54
N GLN A 84 -17.76 9.01 -1.27
CA GLN A 84 -16.50 8.81 -1.99
C GLN A 84 -16.73 7.93 -3.23
N HIS A 85 -17.22 8.53 -4.31
CA HIS A 85 -17.55 7.83 -5.57
C HIS A 85 -16.31 7.53 -6.44
N ASN A 86 -15.14 8.01 -6.06
CA ASN A 86 -13.85 7.82 -6.72
C ASN A 86 -13.07 6.58 -6.20
N VAL A 87 -13.69 5.74 -5.37
CA VAL A 87 -13.10 4.50 -4.85
C VAL A 87 -13.61 3.29 -5.62
N GLN A 88 -12.68 2.45 -6.10
CA GLN A 88 -12.96 1.18 -6.77
C GLN A 88 -12.31 0.02 -6.00
N GLY A 89 -13.12 -0.89 -5.49
CA GLY A 89 -12.61 -2.08 -4.79
C GLY A 89 -12.23 -3.18 -5.77
N ILE A 90 -11.05 -3.76 -5.61
CA ILE A 90 -10.51 -4.85 -6.45
C ILE A 90 -10.12 -6.01 -5.54
N VAL A 91 -10.62 -7.21 -5.85
CA VAL A 91 -10.13 -8.44 -5.21
C VAL A 91 -8.97 -8.95 -6.05
N ASN A 92 -7.80 -9.08 -5.44
CA ASN A 92 -6.59 -9.55 -6.10
C ASN A 92 -6.25 -11.01 -5.75
N SER A 93 -5.22 -11.56 -6.40
CA SER A 93 -4.64 -12.86 -6.07
C SER A 93 -3.38 -12.70 -5.20
N PRO A 94 -2.80 -13.79 -4.64
CA PRO A 94 -1.55 -13.71 -3.88
C PRO A 94 -0.33 -13.22 -4.69
N SER A 95 -0.39 -13.27 -6.03
CA SER A 95 0.74 -12.96 -6.92
C SER A 95 0.48 -11.80 -7.89
N GLU A 96 -0.73 -11.21 -7.88
CA GLU A 96 -1.13 -10.22 -8.88
C GLU A 96 -2.10 -9.19 -8.31
N VAL A 97 -1.90 -7.90 -8.62
CA VAL A 97 -2.77 -6.80 -8.17
C VAL A 97 -4.06 -6.69 -8.96
N SER A 98 -4.19 -7.38 -10.09
CA SER A 98 -5.38 -7.36 -10.96
C SER A 98 -5.81 -5.96 -11.42
N LEU A 99 -4.83 -5.09 -11.69
CA LEU A 99 -5.03 -3.73 -12.21
C LEU A 99 -4.66 -3.64 -13.69
N PRO A 100 -5.29 -2.74 -14.46
CA PRO A 100 -4.91 -2.49 -15.84
C PRO A 100 -3.44 -2.03 -15.95
N PRO A 101 -2.73 -2.39 -17.03
CA PRO A 101 -1.38 -1.89 -17.27
C PRO A 101 -1.36 -0.36 -17.37
N ARG A 102 -0.30 0.27 -16.84
CA ARG A 102 -0.04 1.72 -16.93
C ARG A 102 -1.25 2.56 -16.49
N SER A 103 -1.89 2.18 -15.40
CA SER A 103 -3.13 2.81 -14.93
C SER A 103 -2.96 3.65 -13.67
N ILE A 104 -1.89 3.46 -12.89
CA ILE A 104 -1.72 4.09 -11.59
C ILE A 104 -0.49 5.01 -11.52
N ASP A 105 -0.61 6.09 -10.75
CA ASP A 105 0.46 7.06 -10.50
C ASP A 105 1.25 6.69 -9.23
N ILE A 106 0.57 6.13 -8.23
CA ILE A 106 1.18 5.69 -6.98
C ILE A 106 0.60 4.32 -6.60
N ALA A 107 1.47 3.34 -6.35
CA ALA A 107 1.14 2.14 -5.61
C ALA A 107 1.56 2.34 -4.14
N PHE A 108 0.64 2.15 -3.22
CA PHE A 108 0.88 2.27 -1.77
C PHE A 108 0.67 0.92 -1.10
N VAL A 109 1.66 0.46 -0.34
CA VAL A 109 1.65 -0.81 0.40
C VAL A 109 1.98 -0.50 1.86
N CYS A 110 1.02 -0.66 2.77
CA CYS A 110 1.22 -0.33 4.19
C CYS A 110 0.89 -1.51 5.10
N ASP A 111 1.83 -1.90 5.96
CA ASP A 111 1.73 -3.06 6.87
C ASP A 111 1.21 -4.33 6.15
N THR A 112 1.64 -4.53 4.89
CA THR A 112 1.14 -5.58 4.00
C THR A 112 2.25 -6.31 3.27
N TYR A 113 3.39 -5.68 2.96
CA TYR A 113 4.47 -6.32 2.21
C TYR A 113 4.97 -7.61 2.89
N HIS A 114 5.05 -7.61 4.20
CA HIS A 114 5.46 -8.79 4.98
C HIS A 114 4.48 -9.97 4.86
N HIS A 115 3.27 -9.76 4.33
CA HIS A 115 2.28 -10.80 4.04
C HIS A 115 2.33 -11.32 2.60
N PHE A 116 3.10 -10.72 1.70
CA PHE A 116 3.18 -11.20 0.33
C PHE A 116 3.77 -12.61 0.27
N GLU A 117 2.95 -13.56 -0.17
CA GLU A 117 3.36 -14.95 -0.35
C GLU A 117 4.33 -15.08 -1.54
N TYR A 118 4.08 -14.31 -2.60
CA TYR A 118 4.90 -14.26 -3.83
C TYR A 118 5.38 -12.83 -4.10
N PRO A 119 6.29 -12.26 -3.27
CA PRO A 119 6.64 -10.85 -3.35
C PRO A 119 7.20 -10.43 -4.71
N ALA A 120 8.04 -11.26 -5.33
CA ALA A 120 8.60 -10.96 -6.65
C ALA A 120 7.52 -10.93 -7.75
N ALA A 121 6.54 -11.82 -7.72
CA ALA A 121 5.44 -11.82 -8.69
C ALA A 121 4.51 -10.62 -8.46
N MET A 122 4.15 -10.36 -7.21
CA MET A 122 3.32 -9.22 -6.83
C MET A 122 3.97 -7.90 -7.28
N MET A 123 5.26 -7.70 -6.99
CA MET A 123 5.97 -6.49 -7.37
C MET A 123 6.10 -6.31 -8.89
N ARG A 124 6.28 -7.41 -9.66
CA ARG A 124 6.23 -7.34 -11.13
C ARG A 124 4.84 -6.95 -11.64
N SER A 125 3.77 -7.47 -11.02
CA SER A 125 2.40 -7.09 -11.36
C SER A 125 2.12 -5.61 -11.04
N ILE A 126 2.61 -5.11 -9.91
CA ILE A 126 2.56 -3.68 -9.56
C ILE A 126 3.32 -2.86 -10.61
N ARG A 127 4.56 -3.28 -10.98
CA ARG A 127 5.37 -2.59 -12.00
C ARG A 127 4.61 -2.45 -13.32
N ALA A 128 3.92 -3.48 -13.77
CA ALA A 128 3.13 -3.45 -15.00
C ALA A 128 1.96 -2.46 -14.92
N ALA A 129 1.37 -2.24 -13.75
CA ALA A 129 0.27 -1.31 -13.53
C ALA A 129 0.72 0.15 -13.42
N LEU A 130 1.99 0.43 -13.13
CA LEU A 130 2.52 1.78 -12.99
C LEU A 130 2.60 2.52 -14.33
N LYS A 131 2.17 3.77 -14.35
CA LYS A 131 2.42 4.71 -15.46
C LYS A 131 3.91 5.08 -15.55
N PRO A 132 4.39 5.61 -16.69
CA PRO A 132 5.69 6.28 -16.75
C PRO A 132 5.79 7.38 -15.69
N GLY A 133 6.91 7.41 -14.95
CA GLY A 133 7.14 8.38 -13.87
C GLY A 133 6.42 8.07 -12.54
N ALA A 134 5.63 7.00 -12.47
CA ALA A 134 4.94 6.56 -11.27
C ALA A 134 5.89 5.91 -10.24
N SER A 135 5.43 5.77 -9.00
CA SER A 135 6.23 5.21 -7.92
C SER A 135 5.47 4.20 -7.06
N VAL A 136 6.24 3.37 -6.34
CA VAL A 136 5.73 2.52 -5.26
C VAL A 136 6.21 3.09 -3.93
N VAL A 137 5.30 3.20 -2.97
CA VAL A 137 5.61 3.53 -1.57
C VAL A 137 5.32 2.31 -0.71
N VAL A 138 6.31 1.88 0.06
CA VAL A 138 6.18 0.78 1.01
C VAL A 138 6.41 1.32 2.42
N VAL A 139 5.42 1.13 3.29
CA VAL A 139 5.49 1.43 4.71
C VAL A 139 5.27 0.13 5.47
N ASP A 140 6.28 -0.34 6.20
CA ASP A 140 6.14 -1.61 6.92
C ASP A 140 6.99 -1.62 8.19
N PHE A 141 6.85 -2.66 9.01
CA PHE A 141 7.51 -2.75 10.31
C PHE A 141 9.03 -2.84 10.22
N ARG A 142 9.73 -2.05 11.02
CA ARG A 142 11.16 -2.26 11.28
C ARG A 142 11.35 -3.54 12.10
N LYS A 143 12.03 -4.53 11.53
CA LYS A 143 12.38 -5.79 12.21
C LYS A 143 13.83 -5.73 12.69
N ILE A 144 14.03 -5.19 13.88
CA ILE A 144 15.37 -4.93 14.45
C ILE A 144 15.51 -5.69 15.78
N PRO A 145 16.50 -6.61 15.92
CA PRO A 145 16.78 -7.29 17.17
C PRO A 145 17.03 -6.31 18.31
N GLY A 146 16.43 -6.56 19.47
CA GLY A 146 16.57 -5.71 20.67
C GLY A 146 15.72 -4.43 20.66
N PHE A 147 15.14 -4.05 19.51
CA PHE A 147 14.27 -2.88 19.39
C PHE A 147 12.81 -3.25 19.11
N SER A 148 12.57 -4.14 18.15
CA SER A 148 11.23 -4.55 17.74
C SER A 148 10.58 -5.49 18.75
N THR A 149 9.25 -5.44 18.86
CA THR A 149 8.51 -6.31 19.78
C THR A 149 8.67 -7.78 19.40
N PRO A 150 8.51 -8.73 20.37
CA PRO A 150 8.51 -10.16 20.04
C PRO A 150 7.52 -10.56 18.96
N TRP A 151 6.36 -9.89 18.91
CA TRP A 151 5.38 -10.11 17.86
C TRP A 151 5.93 -9.74 16.46
N VAL A 152 6.53 -8.55 16.32
CA VAL A 152 7.16 -8.13 15.05
C VAL A 152 8.28 -9.10 14.66
N MET A 153 9.13 -9.48 15.62
CA MET A 153 10.25 -10.39 15.36
C MET A 153 9.80 -11.77 14.86
N GLY A 154 8.66 -12.27 15.35
CA GLY A 154 8.12 -13.58 14.92
C GLY A 154 7.19 -13.52 13.72
N HIS A 155 6.53 -12.37 13.47
CA HIS A 155 5.48 -12.23 12.46
C HIS A 155 5.99 -11.66 11.12
N VAL A 156 6.84 -10.64 11.18
CA VAL A 156 7.37 -9.98 9.99
C VAL A 156 8.42 -10.85 9.31
N ARG A 157 8.21 -11.19 8.04
CA ARG A 157 9.02 -12.14 7.27
C ARG A 157 10.46 -11.63 7.06
N ALA A 158 10.62 -10.41 6.64
CA ALA A 158 11.88 -9.83 6.17
C ALA A 158 12.16 -8.48 6.87
N ASP A 159 13.43 -8.19 7.10
CA ASP A 159 13.85 -6.86 7.52
C ASP A 159 13.84 -5.87 6.34
N GLU A 160 13.98 -4.58 6.64
CA GLU A 160 13.96 -3.49 5.67
C GLU A 160 14.97 -3.70 4.53
N SER A 161 16.19 -4.12 4.86
CA SER A 161 17.25 -4.32 3.85
C SER A 161 16.94 -5.48 2.91
N ALA A 162 16.31 -6.54 3.41
CA ALA A 162 15.85 -7.65 2.58
C ALA A 162 14.71 -7.21 1.66
N VAL A 163 13.77 -6.41 2.16
CA VAL A 163 12.68 -5.85 1.35
C VAL A 163 13.22 -4.98 0.21
N VAL A 164 14.20 -4.11 0.48
CA VAL A 164 14.86 -3.31 -0.57
C VAL A 164 15.45 -4.20 -1.64
N ARG A 165 16.25 -5.22 -1.26
CA ARG A 165 16.86 -6.14 -2.23
C ARG A 165 15.83 -6.90 -3.05
N GLU A 166 14.73 -7.37 -2.44
CA GLU A 166 13.66 -8.10 -3.13
C GLU A 166 12.96 -7.23 -4.18
N ILE A 167 12.69 -5.95 -3.86
CA ILE A 167 12.02 -5.01 -4.76
C ILE A 167 12.97 -4.59 -5.89
N GLU A 168 14.24 -4.34 -5.58
CA GLU A 168 15.24 -3.98 -6.60
C GLU A 168 15.51 -5.14 -7.57
N ALA A 169 15.50 -6.38 -7.09
CA ALA A 169 15.69 -7.57 -7.93
C ALA A 169 14.63 -7.75 -9.02
N VAL A 170 13.50 -7.06 -8.93
CA VAL A 170 12.42 -7.13 -9.93
C VAL A 170 12.25 -5.84 -10.74
N GLY A 171 13.32 -5.04 -10.83
CA GLY A 171 13.41 -3.89 -11.73
C GLY A 171 12.90 -2.58 -11.15
N PHE A 172 13.08 -2.40 -9.85
CA PHE A 172 12.89 -1.11 -9.18
C PHE A 172 14.22 -0.56 -8.67
N ARG A 173 14.24 0.71 -8.32
CA ARG A 173 15.34 1.40 -7.63
C ARG A 173 14.77 2.17 -6.46
N LEU A 174 15.37 2.02 -5.28
CA LEU A 174 15.09 2.85 -4.12
C LEU A 174 15.51 4.29 -4.41
N VAL A 175 14.61 5.25 -4.21
CA VAL A 175 14.87 6.68 -4.44
C VAL A 175 14.69 7.52 -3.19
N GLU A 176 14.01 7.00 -2.18
CA GLU A 176 13.76 7.71 -0.94
C GLU A 176 13.58 6.73 0.22
N ASP A 177 14.27 7.02 1.31
CA ASP A 177 14.10 6.40 2.63
C ASP A 177 13.89 7.54 3.63
N ARG A 178 12.68 7.65 4.19
CA ARG A 178 12.31 8.72 5.13
C ARG A 178 12.27 8.21 6.56
N ASP A 179 13.11 8.77 7.42
CA ASP A 179 13.19 8.42 8.83
C ASP A 179 12.30 9.33 9.70
N PHE A 180 10.98 9.32 9.46
CA PHE A 180 10.03 10.03 10.31
C PHE A 180 9.16 9.10 11.15
N LEU A 181 9.16 7.79 10.86
CA LEU A 181 8.47 6.76 11.60
C LEU A 181 9.44 6.00 12.49
N ARG A 182 9.05 5.75 13.74
CA ARG A 182 9.92 5.08 14.72
C ARG A 182 9.90 3.56 14.59
N ARG A 183 8.69 3.00 14.40
CA ARG A 183 8.46 1.54 14.38
C ARG A 183 8.30 0.97 12.99
N ASN A 184 8.03 1.83 12.03
CA ASN A 184 7.88 1.49 10.62
C ASN A 184 8.96 2.22 9.80
N TYR A 185 9.25 1.72 8.61
CA TYR A 185 10.02 2.43 7.60
C TYR A 185 9.09 3.01 6.53
N PHE A 186 9.56 4.00 5.81
CA PHE A 186 8.89 4.59 4.64
C PHE A 186 9.88 4.60 3.48
N LEU A 187 9.65 3.75 2.49
CA LEU A 187 10.51 3.60 1.33
C LEU A 187 9.75 3.95 0.05
N ARG A 188 10.39 4.70 -0.86
CA ARG A 188 9.87 4.95 -2.21
C ARG A 188 10.77 4.33 -3.25
N PHE A 189 10.14 3.63 -4.18
CA PHE A 189 10.80 3.02 -5.32
C PHE A 189 10.21 3.56 -6.64
N VAL A 190 11.05 3.62 -7.66
CA VAL A 190 10.63 3.88 -9.04
C VAL A 190 11.04 2.71 -9.93
N PRO A 191 10.26 2.39 -10.99
CA PRO A 191 10.71 1.41 -11.98
C PRO A 191 12.03 1.84 -12.60
N VAL A 192 12.94 0.89 -12.79
CA VAL A 192 14.11 1.09 -13.65
C VAL A 192 13.61 1.01 -15.09
N GLU A 193 13.92 2.03 -15.90
CA GLU A 193 13.60 2.01 -17.32
C GLU A 193 14.41 0.90 -18.00
N ASP A 194 13.72 0.08 -18.78
CA ASP A 194 14.40 -0.94 -19.59
C ASP A 194 15.20 -0.21 -20.66
N SER A 195 16.54 -0.29 -20.61
CA SER A 195 17.48 0.40 -21.52
C SER A 195 17.36 -0.02 -23.00
N ASN A 196 16.33 -0.75 -23.39
CA ASN A 196 16.10 -1.32 -24.72
C ASN A 196 14.71 -1.00 -25.29
N ALA A 197 14.31 0.26 -25.31
CA ALA A 197 13.16 0.70 -26.10
C ALA A 197 13.67 1.66 -27.21
N HIS A 198 14.35 1.07 -28.18
CA HIS A 198 14.64 1.73 -29.47
C HIS A 198 14.19 0.84 -30.61
#